data_273a9d5abc1ddbca5b044130ef84e3e5
#
_entry.id   273a9d5abc1ddbca5b044130ef84e3e5
#
_cell.length_a   1.000
_cell.length_b   1.000
_cell.length_c   1.000
_cell.angle_alpha   90.00
_cell.angle_beta   90.00
_cell.angle_gamma   90.00
#
_symmetry.space_group_name_H-M   'P 1'
#
loop_
_entity.id
_entity.type
_entity.pdbx_description
1 polymer ?
#
loop_
_entity_poly.entity_id
_entity_poly.type
_entity_poly.pdbx_seq_one_letter_code
_entity_poly.pdbx_strand_id
1 'polypeptide(L)'
;MKELFKRLFPATMWTSTACFYAAVTFIKIMLFNIIWCYQTTFTAFSYPETYINTILATFILAAPYMLARSNRLQLLVLLLIDATLVCNLMYSRTYNSIIPLDSYALAGNLSDFMPSVVDSMRWIDLLFPLTTIGAMIYTASRGKEKHKRLRFNRVYGAWTLFFACISMVLVFTKGGLNKAFNKLQDANHYTCTVPMYTISGCLLNEALQNKEEFTPEMQKEIDDWFAQQPDFLPRTNCISQRTNVVVILCESLESWVLERKVEGKELTPHINQLLKDSTTLYAPHVLTQVKGGRSIDCQLLLNAGMLPIANGCYAVLYPNNNFYTLTKAVTEGNEHNATLLTVDKEVTWNQGMVAKAFGIGTIFSKDSWVLDEKVGSRKKLGDVSFMKQSVEKIKKNVVRMSPNNNYLQFVTYSGHNPFKLPEALQQIHFKGDYPERMRDYMTMAHYTDKAIGIIVDYLKSRPDYENTLVVITGDHEGLAADRASLCQSVVGKGVISPQQFTPFIVLNSPKGMRYNEVMGQIDMYPTILSLLQVNNYAWKGMGQTIFDSRKAPLAISPNGEVVGNTKGVSAQEINRLKRAWHISDLMLRFNKMPSQKK
;
A
#
# COMPACT_ATOMS: atom_id res chain seq x y z
N MET A 1 35.10 -41.31 -10.59
CA MET A 1 33.77 -40.70 -10.36
C MET A 1 33.06 -41.24 -9.11
N LYS A 2 32.85 -42.56 -8.94
CA LYS A 2 32.18 -43.13 -7.73
C LYS A 2 32.89 -42.80 -6.41
N GLU A 3 34.22 -42.80 -6.38
CA GLU A 3 34.99 -42.44 -5.16
C GLU A 3 34.95 -40.94 -4.87
N LEU A 4 35.01 -40.09 -5.89
CA LEU A 4 34.84 -38.65 -5.75
C LEU A 4 33.44 -38.33 -5.24
N PHE A 5 32.41 -38.99 -5.77
CA PHE A 5 31.01 -38.82 -5.32
C PHE A 5 30.85 -39.26 -3.85
N LYS A 6 31.45 -40.40 -3.45
CA LYS A 6 31.48 -40.81 -2.03
C LYS A 6 32.25 -39.86 -1.12
N ARG A 7 33.25 -39.15 -1.63
CA ARG A 7 33.96 -38.08 -0.88
C ARG A 7 33.17 -36.82 -0.75
N LEU A 8 32.44 -36.41 -1.82
CA LEU A 8 31.59 -35.22 -1.85
C LEU A 8 30.24 -35.43 -1.12
N PHE A 9 29.73 -36.68 -1.15
CA PHE A 9 28.47 -37.06 -0.49
C PHE A 9 28.70 -38.29 0.42
N PRO A 10 29.46 -38.14 1.52
CA PRO A 10 29.65 -39.25 2.42
C PRO A 10 28.31 -39.68 3.03
N ALA A 11 28.04 -40.99 3.05
CA ALA A 11 26.78 -41.54 3.61
C ALA A 11 26.50 -41.05 5.05
N THR A 12 27.54 -40.70 5.79
CA THR A 12 27.47 -40.14 7.15
C THR A 12 27.02 -38.66 7.18
N MET A 13 27.00 -37.98 6.04
CA MET A 13 26.54 -36.58 5.93
C MET A 13 25.02 -36.51 5.91
N TRP A 14 24.43 -37.47 5.22
CA TRP A 14 22.99 -37.55 5.03
C TRP A 14 22.37 -38.53 6.03
N THR A 15 22.51 -38.21 7.30
CA THR A 15 21.69 -38.92 8.28
C THR A 15 20.22 -38.59 7.98
N SER A 16 19.36 -39.52 8.30
CA SER A 16 17.92 -39.33 8.07
C SER A 16 17.40 -38.04 8.71
N THR A 17 17.94 -37.66 9.85
CA THR A 17 17.53 -36.41 10.55
C THR A 17 18.07 -35.16 9.87
N ALA A 18 19.31 -35.16 9.37
CA ALA A 18 19.88 -34.03 8.63
C ALA A 18 19.13 -33.79 7.30
N CYS A 19 18.87 -34.88 6.55
CA CYS A 19 18.06 -34.81 5.34
C CYS A 19 16.64 -34.31 5.61
N PHE A 20 16.06 -34.79 6.70
CA PHE A 20 14.71 -34.38 7.10
C PHE A 20 14.62 -32.89 7.39
N TYR A 21 15.53 -32.34 8.19
CA TYR A 21 15.54 -30.89 8.47
C TYR A 21 15.83 -30.05 7.22
N ALA A 22 16.74 -30.50 6.36
CA ALA A 22 16.98 -29.83 5.09
C ALA A 22 15.72 -29.86 4.20
N ALA A 23 15.06 -31.01 4.10
CA ALA A 23 13.83 -31.16 3.33
C ALA A 23 12.69 -30.26 3.88
N VAL A 24 12.47 -30.26 5.19
CA VAL A 24 11.45 -29.43 5.82
C VAL A 24 11.72 -27.95 5.57
N THR A 25 12.96 -27.50 5.72
CA THR A 25 13.34 -26.10 5.45
C THR A 25 13.14 -25.73 3.98
N PHE A 26 13.58 -26.61 3.06
CA PHE A 26 13.38 -26.43 1.62
C PHE A 26 11.89 -26.34 1.25
N ILE A 27 11.07 -27.26 1.78
CA ILE A 27 9.62 -27.27 1.55
C ILE A 27 8.98 -25.96 2.04
N LYS A 28 9.36 -25.45 3.22
CA LYS A 28 8.83 -24.18 3.74
C LYS A 28 9.12 -23.00 2.81
N ILE A 29 10.36 -22.88 2.33
CA ILE A 29 10.75 -21.79 1.42
C ILE A 29 10.03 -21.95 0.08
N MET A 30 9.94 -23.16 -0.47
CA MET A 30 9.21 -23.41 -1.71
C MET A 30 7.72 -23.15 -1.56
N LEU A 31 7.11 -23.55 -0.44
CA LEU A 31 5.72 -23.26 -0.14
C LEU A 31 5.46 -21.74 -0.05
N PHE A 32 6.36 -21.01 0.62
CA PHE A 32 6.30 -19.55 0.63
C PHE A 32 6.35 -18.97 -0.78
N ASN A 33 7.30 -19.41 -1.61
CA ASN A 33 7.43 -18.95 -3.00
C ASN A 33 6.17 -19.25 -3.82
N ILE A 34 5.56 -20.44 -3.63
CA ILE A 34 4.30 -20.81 -4.33
C ILE A 34 3.17 -19.87 -3.93
N ILE A 35 2.96 -19.68 -2.63
CA ILE A 35 1.88 -18.81 -2.12
C ILE A 35 2.12 -17.38 -2.53
N TRP A 36 3.35 -16.89 -2.44
CA TRP A 36 3.73 -15.55 -2.87
C TRP A 36 3.43 -15.31 -4.35
N CYS A 37 3.85 -16.24 -5.22
CA CYS A 37 3.57 -16.14 -6.66
C CYS A 37 2.08 -16.24 -7.00
N TYR A 38 1.32 -16.98 -6.23
CA TYR A 38 -0.13 -17.06 -6.39
C TYR A 38 -0.83 -15.73 -6.01
N GLN A 39 -0.29 -15.02 -5.01
CA GLN A 39 -0.82 -13.73 -4.56
C GLN A 39 -0.37 -12.55 -5.42
N THR A 40 0.69 -12.73 -6.18
CA THR A 40 1.27 -11.74 -7.09
C THR A 40 1.24 -12.29 -8.51
N THR A 41 1.27 -11.44 -9.51
CA THR A 41 1.33 -11.86 -10.93
C THR A 41 2.70 -12.40 -11.34
N PHE A 42 3.64 -12.47 -10.40
CA PHE A 42 5.02 -12.82 -10.65
C PHE A 42 5.27 -14.33 -10.64
N THR A 43 5.95 -14.84 -11.67
CA THR A 43 6.28 -16.27 -11.82
C THR A 43 7.74 -16.56 -11.47
N ALA A 44 8.06 -16.65 -10.17
CA ALA A 44 9.40 -16.97 -9.67
C ALA A 44 9.97 -18.27 -10.26
N PHE A 45 9.12 -19.24 -10.54
CA PHE A 45 9.50 -20.56 -11.00
C PHE A 45 10.04 -20.63 -12.43
N SER A 46 9.90 -19.56 -13.21
CA SER A 46 10.51 -19.43 -14.53
C SER A 46 12.02 -19.14 -14.48
N TYR A 47 12.56 -18.86 -13.30
CA TYR A 47 13.96 -18.45 -13.13
C TYR A 47 14.79 -19.51 -12.41
N PRO A 48 15.92 -19.98 -12.98
CA PRO A 48 16.80 -20.95 -12.35
C PRO A 48 17.34 -20.50 -10.99
N GLU A 49 17.51 -19.20 -10.81
CA GLU A 49 18.00 -18.57 -9.59
C GLU A 49 17.11 -18.87 -8.39
N THR A 50 15.80 -18.98 -8.58
CA THR A 50 14.86 -19.31 -7.51
C THR A 50 15.22 -20.62 -6.84
N TYR A 51 15.55 -21.64 -7.62
CA TYR A 51 15.93 -22.95 -7.10
C TYR A 51 17.28 -22.93 -6.39
N ILE A 52 18.26 -22.28 -7.00
CA ILE A 52 19.62 -22.17 -6.43
C ILE A 52 19.59 -21.38 -5.12
N ASN A 53 18.86 -20.28 -5.09
CA ASN A 53 18.70 -19.46 -3.90
C ASN A 53 17.93 -20.19 -2.80
N THR A 54 16.91 -20.97 -3.15
CA THR A 54 16.19 -21.80 -2.18
C THR A 54 17.09 -22.88 -1.57
N ILE A 55 17.95 -23.52 -2.37
CA ILE A 55 18.93 -24.49 -1.88
C ILE A 55 19.93 -23.81 -0.94
N LEU A 56 20.49 -22.66 -1.33
CA LEU A 56 21.42 -21.91 -0.49
C LEU A 56 20.79 -21.49 0.83
N ALA A 57 19.57 -20.93 0.80
CA ALA A 57 18.83 -20.56 1.99
C ALA A 57 18.56 -21.79 2.90
N THR A 58 18.23 -22.94 2.31
CA THR A 58 18.04 -24.20 3.04
C THR A 58 19.30 -24.60 3.79
N PHE A 59 20.47 -24.53 3.14
CA PHE A 59 21.74 -24.83 3.79
C PHE A 59 22.02 -23.91 4.98
N ILE A 60 21.78 -22.61 4.80
CA ILE A 60 22.02 -21.61 5.85
C ILE A 60 21.06 -21.81 7.03
N LEU A 61 19.77 -21.97 6.78
CA LEU A 61 18.75 -22.10 7.82
C LEU A 61 18.76 -23.46 8.53
N ALA A 62 19.31 -24.50 7.91
CA ALA A 62 19.55 -25.79 8.53
C ALA A 62 20.87 -25.87 9.34
N ALA A 63 21.71 -24.80 9.29
CA ALA A 63 23.00 -24.76 9.97
C ALA A 63 22.96 -25.10 11.48
N PRO A 64 21.95 -24.68 12.27
CA PRO A 64 21.90 -25.05 13.70
C PRO A 64 21.94 -26.56 13.95
N TYR A 65 21.22 -27.36 13.17
CA TYR A 65 21.34 -28.79 13.26
C TYR A 65 22.61 -29.30 12.61
N MET A 66 22.96 -28.81 11.43
CA MET A 66 24.12 -29.27 10.67
C MET A 66 25.44 -29.08 11.43
N LEU A 67 25.60 -27.97 12.13
CA LEU A 67 26.83 -27.62 12.86
C LEU A 67 26.78 -28.06 14.34
N ALA A 68 25.71 -27.75 15.06
CA ALA A 68 25.60 -27.97 16.50
C ALA A 68 24.93 -29.28 16.88
N ARG A 69 24.27 -29.97 15.95
CA ARG A 69 23.49 -31.19 16.18
C ARG A 69 22.43 -31.06 17.27
N SER A 70 21.86 -29.89 17.35
CA SER A 70 20.83 -29.55 18.33
C SER A 70 19.44 -29.55 17.70
N ASN A 71 18.65 -30.57 17.97
CA ASN A 71 17.24 -30.60 17.55
C ASN A 71 16.45 -29.44 18.12
N ARG A 72 16.70 -29.08 19.39
CA ARG A 72 15.98 -27.97 20.05
C ARG A 72 16.24 -26.63 19.35
N LEU A 73 17.51 -26.35 19.02
CA LEU A 73 17.88 -25.13 18.33
C LEU A 73 17.31 -25.10 16.91
N GLN A 74 17.33 -26.22 16.19
CA GLN A 74 16.75 -26.31 14.84
C GLN A 74 15.24 -26.15 14.86
N LEU A 75 14.54 -26.74 15.83
CA LEU A 75 13.09 -26.54 15.97
C LEU A 75 12.73 -25.08 16.30
N LEU A 76 13.53 -24.44 17.16
CA LEU A 76 13.36 -22.99 17.41
C LEU A 76 13.53 -22.18 16.13
N VAL A 77 14.54 -22.48 15.32
CA VAL A 77 14.75 -21.82 14.02
C VAL A 77 13.58 -22.08 13.08
N LEU A 78 13.04 -23.29 13.02
CA LEU A 78 11.85 -23.58 12.20
C LEU A 78 10.63 -22.78 12.65
N LEU A 79 10.41 -22.61 13.96
CA LEU A 79 9.33 -21.75 14.49
C LEU A 79 9.52 -20.28 14.13
N LEU A 80 10.76 -19.78 14.21
CA LEU A 80 11.07 -18.40 13.79
C LEU A 80 10.85 -18.20 12.28
N ILE A 81 11.23 -19.21 11.47
CA ILE A 81 10.95 -19.21 10.03
C ILE A 81 9.44 -19.17 9.80
N ASP A 82 8.65 -20.01 10.46
CA ASP A 82 7.20 -20.04 10.31
C ASP A 82 6.58 -18.67 10.63
N ALA A 83 6.92 -18.11 11.79
CA ALA A 83 6.42 -16.80 12.18
C ALA A 83 6.76 -15.73 11.13
N THR A 84 8.02 -15.73 10.67
CA THR A 84 8.49 -14.73 9.72
C THR A 84 7.83 -14.89 8.34
N LEU A 85 7.73 -16.11 7.81
CA LEU A 85 7.12 -16.36 6.50
C LEU A 85 5.61 -16.06 6.52
N VAL A 86 4.90 -16.55 7.55
CA VAL A 86 3.45 -16.33 7.67
C VAL A 86 3.14 -14.86 7.86
N CYS A 87 3.85 -14.16 8.75
CA CYS A 87 3.64 -12.71 8.95
C CYS A 87 3.84 -11.92 7.65
N ASN A 88 4.87 -12.27 6.86
CA ASN A 88 5.10 -11.60 5.58
C ASN A 88 4.04 -11.93 4.52
N LEU A 89 3.51 -13.16 4.46
CA LEU A 89 2.38 -13.49 3.60
C LEU A 89 1.13 -12.70 3.98
N MET A 90 0.84 -12.60 5.27
CA MET A 90 -0.29 -11.81 5.77
C MET A 90 -0.12 -10.32 5.48
N TYR A 91 1.08 -9.79 5.71
CA TYR A 91 1.40 -8.40 5.44
C TYR A 91 1.28 -8.08 3.94
N SER A 92 1.79 -8.96 3.08
CA SER A 92 1.71 -8.76 1.62
C SER A 92 0.29 -8.76 1.08
N ARG A 93 -0.63 -9.51 1.68
CA ARG A 93 -2.06 -9.51 1.31
C ARG A 93 -2.75 -8.19 1.59
N THR A 94 -2.27 -7.45 2.57
CA THR A 94 -2.85 -6.17 2.98
C THR A 94 -2.11 -4.99 2.37
N TYR A 95 -0.77 -5.07 2.28
CA TYR A 95 0.09 -3.93 1.99
C TYR A 95 0.87 -4.06 0.66
N ASN A 96 0.69 -5.17 -0.08
CA ASN A 96 1.42 -5.47 -1.34
C ASN A 96 2.95 -5.33 -1.21
N SER A 97 3.48 -5.57 -0.01
CA SER A 97 4.89 -5.40 0.33
C SER A 97 5.30 -6.43 1.39
N ILE A 98 6.60 -6.60 1.63
CA ILE A 98 7.11 -7.31 2.81
C ILE A 98 7.08 -6.38 4.02
N ILE A 99 7.18 -6.98 5.23
CA ILE A 99 7.28 -6.20 6.47
C ILE A 99 8.63 -5.47 6.48
N PRO A 100 8.63 -4.12 6.50
CA PRO A 100 9.87 -3.36 6.62
C PRO A 100 10.55 -3.58 7.97
N LEU A 101 11.88 -3.41 8.02
CA LEU A 101 12.66 -3.60 9.25
C LEU A 101 12.14 -2.72 10.40
N ASP A 102 11.83 -1.46 10.10
CA ASP A 102 11.36 -0.50 11.09
C ASP A 102 9.96 -0.83 11.63
N SER A 103 9.14 -1.55 10.85
CA SER A 103 7.83 -2.01 11.31
C SER A 103 7.91 -3.02 12.45
N TYR A 104 9.02 -3.73 12.60
CA TYR A 104 9.24 -4.59 13.76
C TYR A 104 9.37 -3.79 15.07
N ALA A 105 9.87 -2.56 15.01
CA ALA A 105 9.92 -1.65 16.16
C ALA A 105 8.52 -1.21 16.62
N LEU A 106 7.53 -1.25 15.73
CA LEU A 106 6.13 -0.93 16.02
C LEU A 106 5.33 -2.13 16.55
N ALA A 107 5.97 -3.27 16.79
CA ALA A 107 5.32 -4.49 17.30
C ALA A 107 4.55 -4.27 18.62
N GLY A 108 4.92 -3.26 19.42
CA GLY A 108 4.16 -2.83 20.61
C GLY A 108 2.73 -2.36 20.31
N ASN A 109 2.45 -1.91 19.08
CA ASN A 109 1.13 -1.48 18.62
C ASN A 109 0.33 -2.61 17.96
N LEU A 110 0.84 -3.83 17.94
CA LEU A 110 0.24 -4.98 17.26
C LEU A 110 -1.18 -5.28 17.76
N SER A 111 -1.48 -4.99 19.03
CA SER A 111 -2.82 -5.14 19.61
C SER A 111 -3.89 -4.37 18.83
N ASP A 112 -3.56 -3.19 18.33
CA ASP A 112 -4.48 -2.34 17.59
C ASP A 112 -4.71 -2.86 16.15
N PHE A 113 -3.79 -3.68 15.64
CA PHE A 113 -3.84 -4.25 14.28
C PHE A 113 -4.28 -5.73 14.27
N MET A 114 -4.42 -6.37 15.42
CA MET A 114 -4.79 -7.80 15.52
C MET A 114 -6.01 -8.21 14.69
N PRO A 115 -7.11 -7.44 14.63
CA PRO A 115 -8.24 -7.81 13.79
C PRO A 115 -7.89 -7.88 12.29
N SER A 116 -7.06 -6.95 11.80
CA SER A 116 -6.58 -6.97 10.40
C SER A 116 -5.61 -8.14 10.15
N VAL A 117 -4.79 -8.47 11.16
CA VAL A 117 -3.91 -9.64 11.11
C VAL A 117 -4.74 -10.91 10.98
N VAL A 118 -5.72 -11.11 11.85
CA VAL A 118 -6.60 -12.31 11.82
C VAL A 118 -7.37 -12.39 10.50
N ASP A 119 -7.88 -11.29 9.98
CA ASP A 119 -8.62 -11.26 8.72
C ASP A 119 -7.73 -11.58 7.49
N SER A 120 -6.45 -11.28 7.57
CA SER A 120 -5.47 -11.62 6.51
C SER A 120 -5.00 -13.07 6.55
N MET A 121 -5.31 -13.85 7.61
CA MET A 121 -4.97 -15.27 7.70
C MET A 121 -5.73 -16.11 6.67
N ARG A 122 -5.05 -17.12 6.14
CA ARG A 122 -5.66 -18.11 5.24
C ARG A 122 -5.32 -19.52 5.74
N TRP A 123 -6.20 -20.49 5.50
CA TRP A 123 -5.99 -21.86 5.90
C TRP A 123 -4.67 -22.45 5.41
N ILE A 124 -4.19 -22.01 4.24
CA ILE A 124 -2.92 -22.45 3.68
C ILE A 124 -1.72 -22.08 4.56
N ASP A 125 -1.82 -21.01 5.35
CA ASP A 125 -0.75 -20.55 6.24
C ASP A 125 -0.47 -21.57 7.37
N LEU A 126 -1.47 -22.38 7.73
CA LEU A 126 -1.32 -23.44 8.72
C LEU A 126 -0.35 -24.55 8.27
N LEU A 127 -0.07 -24.66 6.98
CA LEU A 127 0.90 -25.63 6.48
C LEU A 127 2.31 -25.37 7.05
N PHE A 128 2.66 -24.12 7.35
CA PHE A 128 3.96 -23.80 7.94
C PHE A 128 4.11 -24.38 9.35
N PRO A 129 3.29 -24.04 10.34
CA PRO A 129 3.41 -24.62 11.68
C PRO A 129 3.14 -26.13 11.67
N LEU A 130 2.30 -26.68 10.80
CA LEU A 130 2.06 -28.12 10.69
C LEU A 130 3.34 -28.87 10.29
N THR A 131 4.16 -28.34 9.40
CA THR A 131 5.46 -28.96 9.06
C THR A 131 6.43 -28.92 10.23
N THR A 132 6.40 -27.86 11.08
CA THR A 132 7.20 -27.81 12.31
C THR A 132 6.71 -28.82 13.36
N ILE A 133 5.39 -28.95 13.55
CA ILE A 133 4.80 -29.94 14.42
C ILE A 133 5.21 -31.36 13.95
N GLY A 134 5.13 -31.62 12.65
CA GLY A 134 5.63 -32.86 12.06
C GLY A 134 7.12 -33.12 12.36
N ALA A 135 7.94 -32.06 12.29
CA ALA A 135 9.36 -32.13 12.65
C ALA A 135 9.56 -32.39 14.15
N MET A 136 8.74 -31.84 15.03
CA MET A 136 8.78 -32.14 16.48
C MET A 136 8.45 -33.60 16.76
N ILE A 137 7.38 -34.13 16.16
CA ILE A 137 6.96 -35.53 16.30
C ILE A 137 8.06 -36.46 15.78
N TYR A 138 8.58 -36.18 14.58
CA TYR A 138 9.67 -37.00 14.00
C TYR A 138 10.90 -37.02 14.88
N THR A 139 11.34 -35.92 15.43
CA THR A 139 12.52 -35.83 16.28
C THR A 139 12.30 -36.46 17.66
N ALA A 140 11.08 -36.40 18.20
CA ALA A 140 10.73 -37.09 19.45
C ALA A 140 10.75 -38.61 19.32
N SER A 141 10.42 -39.14 18.13
CA SER A 141 10.42 -40.59 17.86
C SER A 141 11.82 -41.18 17.62
N ARG A 142 12.84 -40.32 17.44
CA ARG A 142 14.21 -40.76 17.14
C ARG A 142 15.18 -40.46 18.29
N GLY A 143 16.02 -41.46 18.64
CA GLY A 143 17.08 -41.30 19.63
C GLY A 143 18.20 -40.36 19.14
N LYS A 144 19.10 -39.98 20.06
CA LYS A 144 20.26 -39.15 19.74
C LYS A 144 21.21 -39.89 18.78
N GLU A 145 21.36 -39.34 17.57
CA GLU A 145 22.33 -39.87 16.59
C GLU A 145 23.77 -39.48 16.99
N LYS A 146 24.69 -40.47 17.04
CA LYS A 146 26.13 -40.25 17.33
C LYS A 146 26.91 -40.05 16.03
N HIS A 147 27.58 -38.90 15.86
CA HIS A 147 28.33 -38.59 14.63
C HIS A 147 29.73 -38.01 14.88
N LYS A 148 30.66 -38.27 13.93
CA LYS A 148 32.00 -37.67 13.88
C LYS A 148 31.93 -36.24 13.31
N ARG A 149 32.06 -35.25 14.17
CA ARG A 149 31.74 -33.84 13.97
C ARG A 149 32.58 -33.08 12.92
N LEU A 150 33.89 -33.31 12.91
CA LEU A 150 34.85 -32.46 12.16
C LEU A 150 34.81 -32.61 10.63
N ARG A 151 34.65 -33.80 10.10
CA ARG A 151 34.64 -34.05 8.65
C ARG A 151 33.36 -33.59 7.99
N PHE A 152 32.28 -33.71 8.70
CA PHE A 152 30.96 -33.24 8.25
C PHE A 152 30.91 -31.71 8.06
N ASN A 153 31.43 -30.94 9.02
CA ASN A 153 31.38 -29.48 8.96
C ASN A 153 32.16 -28.94 7.75
N ARG A 154 33.27 -29.55 7.35
CA ARG A 154 34.05 -29.16 6.16
C ARG A 154 33.29 -29.41 4.87
N VAL A 155 32.64 -30.54 4.72
CA VAL A 155 31.84 -30.86 3.52
C VAL A 155 30.61 -30.01 3.44
N TYR A 156 29.91 -29.78 4.55
CA TYR A 156 28.77 -28.87 4.61
C TYR A 156 29.16 -27.44 4.24
N GLY A 157 30.26 -26.93 4.80
CA GLY A 157 30.78 -25.61 4.47
C GLY A 157 31.18 -25.51 2.99
N ALA A 158 31.79 -26.53 2.41
CA ALA A 158 32.16 -26.55 0.98
C ALA A 158 30.91 -26.48 0.07
N TRP A 159 29.85 -27.21 0.38
CA TRP A 159 28.60 -27.14 -0.37
C TRP A 159 27.91 -25.80 -0.21
N THR A 160 27.88 -25.26 0.99
CA THR A 160 27.31 -23.91 1.22
C THR A 160 28.07 -22.86 0.40
N LEU A 161 29.40 -22.91 0.41
CA LEU A 161 30.25 -22.03 -0.38
C LEU A 161 30.03 -22.22 -1.89
N PHE A 162 29.93 -23.47 -2.35
CA PHE A 162 29.66 -23.77 -3.76
C PHE A 162 28.37 -23.12 -4.26
N PHE A 163 27.25 -23.29 -3.54
CA PHE A 163 26.00 -22.66 -3.90
C PHE A 163 26.04 -21.13 -3.77
N ALA A 164 26.77 -20.60 -2.79
CA ALA A 164 26.99 -19.16 -2.67
C ALA A 164 27.76 -18.60 -3.88
N CYS A 165 28.82 -19.30 -4.34
CA CYS A 165 29.56 -18.91 -5.54
C CYS A 165 28.69 -18.92 -6.80
N ILE A 166 27.87 -19.98 -7.00
CA ILE A 166 26.94 -20.04 -8.14
C ILE A 166 25.96 -18.88 -8.07
N SER A 167 25.39 -18.61 -6.90
CA SER A 167 24.45 -17.51 -6.69
C SER A 167 25.08 -16.16 -7.02
N MET A 168 26.33 -15.92 -6.60
CA MET A 168 27.08 -14.72 -6.93
C MET A 168 27.35 -14.59 -8.43
N VAL A 169 27.74 -15.67 -9.10
CA VAL A 169 27.92 -15.67 -10.57
C VAL A 169 26.62 -15.26 -11.27
N LEU A 170 25.48 -15.81 -10.84
CA LEU A 170 24.18 -15.46 -11.41
C LEU A 170 23.84 -13.98 -11.19
N VAL A 171 24.14 -13.43 -10.01
CA VAL A 171 23.96 -12.01 -9.74
C VAL A 171 24.81 -11.14 -10.67
N PHE A 172 26.10 -11.48 -10.84
CA PHE A 172 27.00 -10.71 -11.70
C PHE A 172 26.64 -10.81 -13.19
N THR A 173 26.26 -11.98 -13.68
CA THR A 173 25.83 -12.16 -15.08
C THR A 173 24.56 -11.39 -15.42
N LYS A 174 23.74 -11.05 -14.43
CA LYS A 174 22.50 -10.29 -14.59
C LYS A 174 22.60 -8.80 -14.29
N GLY A 175 23.80 -8.26 -14.18
CA GLY A 175 24.06 -6.83 -14.04
C GLY A 175 24.56 -6.39 -12.67
N GLY A 176 25.06 -7.36 -11.87
CA GLY A 176 25.77 -7.09 -10.62
C GLY A 176 24.88 -6.80 -9.42
N LEU A 177 25.53 -6.53 -8.28
CA LEU A 177 24.88 -6.32 -7.00
C LEU A 177 23.92 -5.12 -7.02
N ASN A 178 24.32 -4.00 -7.62
CA ASN A 178 23.48 -2.80 -7.69
C ASN A 178 22.14 -3.09 -8.40
N LYS A 179 22.19 -3.80 -9.53
CA LYS A 179 20.95 -4.17 -10.23
C LYS A 179 20.11 -5.18 -9.45
N ALA A 180 20.75 -6.09 -8.72
CA ALA A 180 20.07 -7.04 -7.85
C ALA A 180 19.41 -6.30 -6.67
N PHE A 181 20.09 -5.35 -6.03
CA PHE A 181 19.53 -4.54 -4.95
C PHE A 181 18.41 -3.61 -5.42
N ASN A 182 18.54 -2.97 -6.57
CA ASN A 182 17.46 -2.14 -7.13
C ASN A 182 16.19 -2.95 -7.44
N LYS A 183 16.34 -4.23 -7.81
CA LYS A 183 15.20 -5.12 -8.00
C LYS A 183 14.56 -5.59 -6.69
N LEU A 184 15.28 -5.56 -5.57
CA LEU A 184 14.73 -5.87 -4.26
C LEU A 184 13.71 -4.85 -3.78
N GLN A 185 13.69 -3.66 -4.34
CA GLN A 185 12.67 -2.65 -4.06
C GLN A 185 11.30 -3.03 -4.62
N ASP A 186 11.27 -3.92 -5.61
CA ASP A 186 10.04 -4.47 -6.14
C ASP A 186 9.68 -5.77 -5.39
N ALA A 187 8.64 -5.75 -4.59
CA ALA A 187 8.15 -6.89 -3.80
C ALA A 187 7.99 -8.16 -4.65
N ASN A 188 7.68 -8.03 -5.94
CA ASN A 188 7.51 -9.15 -6.85
C ASN A 188 8.82 -9.86 -7.20
N HIS A 189 9.97 -9.23 -7.00
CA HIS A 189 11.28 -9.81 -7.28
C HIS A 189 11.94 -10.47 -6.07
N TYR A 190 11.35 -10.40 -4.91
CA TYR A 190 11.92 -10.91 -3.67
C TYR A 190 12.28 -12.39 -3.68
N THR A 191 11.59 -13.18 -4.44
CA THR A 191 11.78 -14.65 -4.44
C THR A 191 12.79 -15.16 -5.48
N CYS A 192 13.35 -14.29 -6.36
CA CYS A 192 14.01 -14.79 -7.56
C CYS A 192 15.41 -14.31 -7.84
N THR A 193 15.81 -13.15 -7.34
CA THR A 193 16.96 -12.47 -7.93
C THR A 193 18.19 -12.33 -7.07
N VAL A 194 18.09 -12.57 -5.78
CA VAL A 194 19.22 -12.44 -4.84
C VAL A 194 19.44 -13.70 -4.04
N PRO A 195 20.69 -14.08 -3.76
CA PRO A 195 21.00 -15.16 -2.84
C PRO A 195 20.31 -14.91 -1.50
N MET A 196 19.77 -15.96 -0.92
CA MET A 196 19.03 -15.87 0.35
C MET A 196 17.79 -14.97 0.26
N TYR A 197 16.99 -15.23 -0.73
CA TYR A 197 15.68 -14.62 -0.85
C TYR A 197 14.76 -15.05 0.27
N THR A 198 15.24 -14.81 1.43
CA THR A 198 14.53 -14.89 2.68
C THR A 198 14.40 -13.47 3.18
N ILE A 199 13.53 -13.27 4.09
CA ILE A 199 13.31 -12.06 4.84
C ILE A 199 14.62 -11.44 5.34
N SER A 200 15.62 -12.26 5.71
CA SER A 200 16.94 -11.79 6.10
C SER A 200 17.69 -11.03 5.00
N GLY A 201 17.54 -11.44 3.73
CA GLY A 201 18.10 -10.69 2.60
C GLY A 201 17.42 -9.34 2.40
N CYS A 202 16.11 -9.27 2.58
CA CYS A 202 15.35 -8.04 2.51
C CYS A 202 15.70 -7.07 3.65
N LEU A 203 15.78 -7.58 4.89
CA LEU A 203 16.18 -6.80 6.06
C LEU A 203 17.62 -6.29 5.94
N LEU A 204 18.53 -7.11 5.41
CA LEU A 204 19.90 -6.67 5.14
C LEU A 204 19.95 -5.57 4.08
N ASN A 205 19.19 -5.72 3.00
CA ASN A 205 19.10 -4.70 1.97
C ASN A 205 18.55 -3.38 2.54
N GLU A 206 17.50 -3.43 3.33
CA GLU A 206 16.93 -2.24 3.97
C GLU A 206 17.96 -1.58 4.90
N ALA A 207 18.68 -2.37 5.72
CA ALA A 207 19.76 -1.85 6.56
C ALA A 207 20.94 -1.24 5.78
N LEU A 208 21.22 -1.75 4.58
CA LEU A 208 22.25 -1.18 3.68
C LEU A 208 21.76 0.09 3.00
N GLN A 209 20.49 0.14 2.56
CA GLN A 209 19.90 1.34 1.96
C GLN A 209 19.83 2.51 2.94
N ASN A 210 19.53 2.27 4.21
CA ASN A 210 19.51 3.30 5.24
C ASN A 210 20.88 3.96 5.50
N LYS A 211 21.96 3.45 4.90
CA LYS A 211 23.32 4.03 4.94
C LYS A 211 23.71 4.73 3.64
N GLU A 212 22.82 4.75 2.64
CA GLU A 212 23.10 5.41 1.37
C GLU A 212 23.13 6.92 1.57
N GLU A 213 24.19 7.56 1.11
CA GLU A 213 24.33 9.01 1.10
C GLU A 213 23.77 9.60 -0.20
N PHE A 214 23.15 10.78 -0.08
CA PHE A 214 22.64 11.48 -1.25
C PHE A 214 23.77 12.04 -2.10
N THR A 215 23.77 11.70 -3.38
CA THR A 215 24.83 12.11 -4.31
C THR A 215 24.37 13.18 -5.30
N PRO A 216 25.32 13.93 -5.91
CA PRO A 216 25.01 14.87 -7.00
C PRO A 216 24.34 14.19 -8.20
N GLU A 217 24.65 12.92 -8.47
CA GLU A 217 24.04 12.13 -9.55
C GLU A 217 22.55 11.89 -9.27
N MET A 218 22.19 11.60 -8.03
CA MET A 218 20.79 11.45 -7.61
C MET A 218 20.02 12.77 -7.77
N GLN A 219 20.62 13.91 -7.43
CA GLN A 219 20.00 15.22 -7.67
C GLN A 219 19.80 15.45 -9.17
N LYS A 220 20.80 15.12 -9.98
CA LYS A 220 20.69 15.22 -11.44
C LYS A 220 19.58 14.32 -11.99
N GLU A 221 19.40 13.10 -11.45
CA GLU A 221 18.28 12.22 -11.84
C GLU A 221 16.91 12.84 -11.56
N ILE A 222 16.75 13.44 -10.39
CA ILE A 222 15.55 14.19 -10.03
C ILE A 222 15.32 15.32 -11.01
N ASP A 223 16.32 16.17 -11.24
CA ASP A 223 16.22 17.34 -12.12
C ASP A 223 15.93 16.96 -13.58
N ASP A 224 16.60 15.94 -14.10
CA ASP A 224 16.39 15.41 -15.46
C ASP A 224 14.96 14.86 -15.64
N TRP A 225 14.39 14.23 -14.62
CA TRP A 225 13.02 13.74 -14.67
C TRP A 225 12.04 14.92 -14.69
N PHE A 226 12.21 15.91 -13.81
CA PHE A 226 11.36 17.10 -13.75
C PHE A 226 11.50 18.01 -14.95
N ALA A 227 12.64 18.00 -15.64
CA ALA A 227 12.82 18.73 -16.90
C ALA A 227 11.85 18.26 -18.01
N GLN A 228 11.30 17.05 -17.89
CA GLN A 228 10.31 16.49 -18.82
C GLN A 228 8.85 16.75 -18.38
N GLN A 229 8.64 17.28 -17.18
CA GLN A 229 7.29 17.65 -16.70
C GLN A 229 6.86 18.99 -17.32
N PRO A 230 5.57 19.18 -17.58
CA PRO A 230 5.03 20.48 -17.95
C PRO A 230 5.32 21.54 -16.90
N ASP A 231 5.83 22.69 -17.31
CA ASP A 231 6.18 23.79 -16.40
C ASP A 231 4.95 24.52 -15.80
N PHE A 232 3.77 24.28 -16.34
CA PHE A 232 2.56 25.03 -15.94
C PHE A 232 1.35 24.12 -15.82
N LEU A 233 0.40 24.55 -15.01
CA LEU A 233 -0.93 23.98 -14.98
C LEU A 233 -1.79 24.64 -16.07
N PRO A 234 -2.48 23.88 -16.93
CA PRO A 234 -3.40 24.45 -17.89
C PRO A 234 -4.47 25.28 -17.16
N ARG A 235 -4.73 26.48 -17.67
CA ARG A 235 -5.84 27.27 -17.15
C ARG A 235 -7.14 26.64 -17.59
N THR A 236 -8.06 26.44 -16.64
CA THR A 236 -9.45 26.20 -16.99
C THR A 236 -10.04 27.52 -17.49
N ASN A 237 -10.88 27.49 -18.54
CA ASN A 237 -11.50 28.70 -19.07
C ASN A 237 -12.54 29.33 -18.12
N CYS A 238 -12.57 28.92 -16.87
CA CYS A 238 -13.46 29.35 -15.83
C CYS A 238 -12.71 30.22 -14.84
N ILE A 239 -13.24 31.38 -14.50
CA ILE A 239 -12.76 32.19 -13.39
C ILE A 239 -13.19 31.45 -12.11
N SER A 240 -12.23 30.86 -11.38
CA SER A 240 -12.52 30.24 -10.11
C SER A 240 -12.51 31.28 -9.00
N GLN A 241 -13.59 31.36 -8.24
CA GLN A 241 -13.63 32.09 -6.96
C GLN A 241 -13.44 31.14 -5.76
N ARG A 242 -13.16 29.85 -6.02
CA ARG A 242 -13.03 28.83 -4.98
C ARG A 242 -11.69 29.02 -4.28
N THR A 243 -11.77 29.30 -3.00
CA THR A 243 -10.60 29.48 -2.13
C THR A 243 -10.59 28.47 -0.99
N ASN A 244 -11.70 27.75 -0.78
CA ASN A 244 -11.83 26.72 0.24
C ASN A 244 -11.79 25.33 -0.39
N VAL A 245 -11.16 24.38 0.29
CA VAL A 245 -11.14 22.98 -0.09
C VAL A 245 -11.58 22.12 1.08
N VAL A 246 -12.57 21.28 0.87
CA VAL A 246 -12.98 20.23 1.79
C VAL A 246 -12.69 18.89 1.13
N VAL A 247 -11.89 18.07 1.77
CA VAL A 247 -11.52 16.72 1.30
C VAL A 247 -12.21 15.68 2.18
N ILE A 248 -12.88 14.73 1.56
CA ILE A 248 -13.46 13.56 2.22
C ILE A 248 -12.74 12.33 1.68
N LEU A 249 -11.77 11.84 2.45
CA LEU A 249 -11.08 10.58 2.17
C LEU A 249 -11.91 9.43 2.73
N CYS A 250 -12.53 8.67 1.83
CA CYS A 250 -13.40 7.57 2.18
C CYS A 250 -12.59 6.28 2.27
N GLU A 251 -12.51 5.71 3.45
CA GLU A 251 -11.84 4.44 3.71
C GLU A 251 -12.33 3.36 2.74
N SER A 252 -11.42 2.84 1.93
CA SER A 252 -11.64 1.69 1.03
C SER A 252 -12.80 1.85 0.02
N LEU A 253 -13.21 3.06 -0.35
CA LEU A 253 -14.30 3.29 -1.30
C LEU A 253 -13.83 3.07 -2.74
N GLU A 254 -14.36 2.05 -3.40
CA GLU A 254 -14.06 1.74 -4.79
C GLU A 254 -15.16 2.24 -5.75
N SER A 255 -14.77 2.56 -6.98
CA SER A 255 -15.68 3.12 -8.00
C SER A 255 -16.81 2.18 -8.42
N TRP A 256 -16.61 0.87 -8.33
CA TRP A 256 -17.58 -0.10 -8.85
C TRP A 256 -18.93 -0.11 -8.13
N VAL A 257 -19.01 0.44 -6.90
CA VAL A 257 -20.26 0.57 -6.16
C VAL A 257 -21.06 1.81 -6.53
N LEU A 258 -20.43 2.81 -7.18
CA LEU A 258 -21.10 4.03 -7.63
C LEU A 258 -21.93 3.75 -8.89
N GLU A 259 -23.04 4.49 -9.01
CA GLU A 259 -24.01 4.34 -10.12
C GLU A 259 -24.52 2.90 -10.27
N ARG A 260 -24.39 2.08 -9.20
CA ARG A 260 -24.75 0.65 -9.22
C ARG A 260 -26.06 0.40 -8.49
N LYS A 261 -26.89 -0.42 -9.13
CA LYS A 261 -28.07 -1.03 -8.50
C LYS A 261 -27.88 -2.53 -8.35
N VAL A 262 -28.21 -3.03 -7.17
CA VAL A 262 -28.24 -4.47 -6.86
C VAL A 262 -29.61 -4.79 -6.30
N GLU A 263 -30.29 -5.77 -6.87
CA GLU A 263 -31.70 -6.12 -6.56
C GLU A 263 -32.65 -4.90 -6.62
N GLY A 264 -32.42 -4.00 -7.59
CA GLY A 264 -33.19 -2.76 -7.77
C GLY A 264 -32.86 -1.63 -6.79
N LYS A 265 -31.98 -1.84 -5.81
CA LYS A 265 -31.58 -0.86 -4.81
C LYS A 265 -30.26 -0.19 -5.20
N GLU A 266 -30.20 1.13 -5.13
CA GLU A 266 -28.96 1.87 -5.34
C GLU A 266 -27.99 1.64 -4.18
N LEU A 267 -26.71 1.34 -4.49
CA LEU A 267 -25.70 1.17 -3.45
C LEU A 267 -25.27 2.49 -2.83
N THR A 268 -25.20 3.55 -3.64
CA THR A 268 -24.70 4.88 -3.23
C THR A 268 -25.63 5.99 -3.71
N PRO A 269 -26.90 6.05 -3.17
CA PRO A 269 -27.92 6.97 -3.68
C PRO A 269 -27.54 8.45 -3.52
N HIS A 270 -26.87 8.86 -2.42
CA HIS A 270 -26.45 10.26 -2.22
C HIS A 270 -25.37 10.65 -3.22
N ILE A 271 -24.30 9.87 -3.35
CA ILE A 271 -23.24 10.11 -4.34
C ILE A 271 -23.84 10.10 -5.75
N ASN A 272 -24.69 9.13 -6.10
CA ASN A 272 -25.32 9.05 -7.41
C ASN A 272 -26.14 10.31 -7.73
N GLN A 273 -26.75 10.93 -6.74
CA GLN A 273 -27.46 12.20 -6.92
C GLN A 273 -26.47 13.36 -7.14
N LEU A 274 -25.34 13.39 -6.43
CA LEU A 274 -24.29 14.39 -6.60
C LEU A 274 -23.65 14.32 -8.00
N LEU A 275 -23.53 13.11 -8.57
CA LEU A 275 -22.96 12.91 -9.91
C LEU A 275 -23.85 13.45 -11.04
N LYS A 276 -25.12 13.75 -10.78
CA LYS A 276 -26.05 14.36 -11.76
C LYS A 276 -25.91 15.86 -11.86
N ASP A 277 -25.24 16.50 -10.92
CA ASP A 277 -25.02 17.94 -10.93
C ASP A 277 -24.03 18.31 -12.03
N SER A 278 -24.41 19.26 -12.88
CA SER A 278 -23.61 19.71 -14.02
C SER A 278 -22.28 20.39 -13.62
N THR A 279 -22.15 20.81 -12.36
CA THR A 279 -20.91 21.35 -11.80
C THR A 279 -20.01 20.28 -11.20
N THR A 280 -20.43 19.01 -11.19
CA THR A 280 -19.61 17.91 -10.68
C THR A 280 -18.58 17.45 -11.70
N LEU A 281 -17.31 17.41 -11.29
CA LEU A 281 -16.28 16.68 -12.00
C LEU A 281 -16.21 15.27 -11.42
N TYR A 282 -16.26 14.25 -12.28
CA TYR A 282 -16.19 12.85 -11.87
C TYR A 282 -15.22 12.04 -12.74
N ALA A 283 -14.23 11.42 -12.10
CA ALA A 283 -13.33 10.44 -12.69
C ALA A 283 -13.52 9.06 -12.01
N PRO A 284 -14.15 8.09 -12.69
CA PRO A 284 -14.40 6.76 -12.12
C PRO A 284 -13.17 5.83 -12.12
N HIS A 285 -12.14 6.12 -12.90
CA HIS A 285 -11.03 5.21 -13.13
C HIS A 285 -9.71 5.76 -12.57
N VAL A 286 -9.70 6.07 -11.27
CA VAL A 286 -8.50 6.48 -10.56
C VAL A 286 -7.80 5.25 -10.00
N LEU A 287 -6.68 4.86 -10.61
CA LEU A 287 -5.89 3.71 -10.16
C LEU A 287 -5.28 4.01 -8.80
N THR A 288 -5.46 3.10 -7.85
CA THR A 288 -4.82 3.21 -6.54
C THR A 288 -3.30 3.08 -6.67
N GLN A 289 -2.58 3.97 -6.01
CA GLN A 289 -1.12 4.05 -6.05
C GLN A 289 -0.50 4.02 -4.65
N VAL A 290 -1.25 3.54 -3.66
CA VAL A 290 -0.76 3.36 -2.29
C VAL A 290 0.10 2.11 -2.16
N LYS A 291 0.98 2.11 -1.17
CA LYS A 291 1.80 0.97 -0.78
C LYS A 291 1.63 0.65 0.72
N GLY A 292 2.71 0.52 1.46
CA GLY A 292 2.73 0.13 2.87
C GLY A 292 2.01 1.08 3.82
N GLY A 293 1.86 2.35 3.44
CA GLY A 293 1.14 3.36 4.25
C GLY A 293 -0.37 3.37 4.06
N ARG A 294 -0.92 2.74 3.00
CA ARG A 294 -2.38 2.69 2.73
C ARG A 294 -3.00 4.10 2.75
N SER A 295 -3.92 4.35 3.68
CA SER A 295 -4.63 5.63 3.80
C SER A 295 -3.69 6.84 3.95
N ILE A 296 -2.57 6.70 4.67
CA ILE A 296 -1.60 7.79 4.81
C ILE A 296 -0.81 8.03 3.51
N ASP A 297 -0.59 6.99 2.68
CA ASP A 297 -0.01 7.15 1.35
C ASP A 297 -0.95 7.92 0.42
N CYS A 298 -2.28 7.67 0.50
CA CYS A 298 -3.25 8.47 -0.25
C CYS A 298 -3.22 9.95 0.17
N GLN A 299 -3.02 10.23 1.45
CA GLN A 299 -2.84 11.60 1.92
C GLN A 299 -1.58 12.25 1.32
N LEU A 300 -0.48 11.51 1.15
CA LEU A 300 0.72 11.99 0.46
C LEU A 300 0.43 12.29 -1.02
N LEU A 301 -0.22 11.35 -1.72
CA LEU A 301 -0.58 11.49 -3.13
C LEU A 301 -1.45 12.72 -3.37
N LEU A 302 -2.49 12.91 -2.54
CA LEU A 302 -3.45 14.00 -2.69
C LEU A 302 -2.91 15.33 -2.18
N ASN A 303 -2.18 15.36 -1.06
CA ASN A 303 -1.71 16.61 -0.46
C ASN A 303 -0.36 17.06 -1.00
N ALA A 304 0.58 16.15 -1.28
CA ALA A 304 1.92 16.51 -1.70
C ALA A 304 2.21 16.18 -3.17
N GLY A 305 1.33 15.46 -3.86
CA GLY A 305 1.53 15.07 -5.26
C GLY A 305 2.80 14.23 -5.45
N MET A 306 3.11 13.34 -4.51
CA MET A 306 4.25 12.44 -4.51
C MET A 306 3.79 10.99 -4.40
N LEU A 307 4.52 10.07 -5.04
CA LEU A 307 4.29 8.62 -4.91
C LEU A 307 4.91 8.09 -3.61
N PRO A 308 4.32 7.06 -2.99
CA PRO A 308 4.87 6.44 -1.79
C PRO A 308 6.28 5.85 -2.00
N ILE A 309 7.02 5.72 -0.91
CA ILE A 309 8.34 5.07 -0.92
C ILE A 309 8.26 3.62 -1.37
N ALA A 310 9.39 3.10 -1.84
CA ALA A 310 9.47 1.74 -2.37
C ALA A 310 9.12 0.69 -1.30
N ASN A 311 9.64 0.83 -0.10
CA ASN A 311 9.44 -0.09 1.02
C ASN A 311 9.09 0.67 2.29
N GLY A 312 8.15 0.11 3.07
CA GLY A 312 7.72 0.70 4.32
C GLY A 312 6.63 1.75 4.17
N CYS A 313 6.56 2.64 5.13
CA CYS A 313 5.62 3.74 5.19
C CYS A 313 6.37 5.05 5.41
N TYR A 314 6.21 6.00 4.50
CA TYR A 314 6.91 7.29 4.61
C TYR A 314 6.57 8.03 5.91
N ALA A 315 5.33 7.91 6.38
CA ALA A 315 4.87 8.56 7.60
C ALA A 315 5.56 8.04 8.87
N VAL A 316 6.09 6.81 8.82
CA VAL A 316 6.88 6.22 9.90
C VAL A 316 8.35 6.61 9.78
N LEU A 317 8.90 6.51 8.55
CA LEU A 317 10.33 6.68 8.30
C LEU A 317 10.75 8.14 8.12
N TYR A 318 9.90 8.94 7.47
CA TYR A 318 10.21 10.31 7.05
C TYR A 318 9.10 11.31 7.37
N PRO A 319 8.50 11.29 8.59
CA PRO A 319 7.32 12.09 8.92
C PRO A 319 7.60 13.60 8.94
N ASN A 320 8.86 13.99 9.10
CA ASN A 320 9.29 15.38 9.24
C ASN A 320 9.85 15.99 7.95
N ASN A 321 9.64 15.34 6.80
CA ASN A 321 10.09 15.91 5.53
C ASN A 321 9.41 17.26 5.25
N ASN A 322 10.11 18.09 4.51
CA ASN A 322 9.56 19.36 4.04
C ASN A 322 8.68 19.12 2.82
N PHE A 323 7.38 19.19 3.01
CA PHE A 323 6.42 19.02 1.92
C PHE A 323 5.88 20.37 1.42
N TYR A 324 5.77 20.49 0.09
CA TYR A 324 4.91 21.47 -0.56
C TYR A 324 3.55 20.83 -0.77
N THR A 325 2.51 21.37 -0.16
CA THR A 325 1.22 20.66 -0.06
C THR A 325 0.03 21.48 -0.59
N LEU A 326 -1.03 20.78 -0.98
CA LEU A 326 -2.31 21.38 -1.30
C LEU A 326 -2.81 22.26 -0.14
N THR A 327 -2.65 21.78 1.09
CA THR A 327 -2.97 22.55 2.30
C THR A 327 -2.28 23.90 2.30
N LYS A 328 -0.96 23.93 2.16
CA LYS A 328 -0.18 25.20 2.14
C LYS A 328 -0.54 26.08 0.95
N ALA A 329 -0.85 25.49 -0.21
CA ALA A 329 -1.28 26.23 -1.39
C ALA A 329 -2.65 26.92 -1.17
N VAL A 330 -3.59 26.23 -0.53
CA VAL A 330 -4.95 26.74 -0.25
C VAL A 330 -4.94 27.77 0.87
N THR A 331 -4.22 27.52 1.95
CA THR A 331 -4.19 28.37 3.14
C THR A 331 -3.14 29.48 3.07
N GLU A 332 -2.41 29.59 1.95
CA GLU A 332 -1.28 30.52 1.79
C GLU A 332 -0.24 30.40 2.94
N GLY A 333 -0.07 29.18 3.44
CA GLY A 333 0.83 28.87 4.53
C GLY A 333 0.29 29.15 5.95
N ASN A 334 -0.96 29.63 6.07
CA ASN A 334 -1.59 29.81 7.38
C ASN A 334 -2.17 28.49 7.92
N GLU A 335 -1.41 27.78 8.72
CA GLU A 335 -1.79 26.48 9.28
C GLU A 335 -3.07 26.51 10.14
N HIS A 336 -3.43 27.67 10.72
CA HIS A 336 -4.65 27.82 11.51
C HIS A 336 -5.93 27.71 10.69
N ASN A 337 -5.84 27.85 9.37
CA ASN A 337 -6.94 27.64 8.44
C ASN A 337 -7.01 26.21 7.91
N ALA A 338 -6.20 25.29 8.45
CA ALA A 338 -6.18 23.90 8.04
C ALA A 338 -6.55 22.98 9.20
N THR A 339 -7.53 22.11 8.98
CA THR A 339 -8.04 21.19 9.98
C THR A 339 -8.15 19.78 9.42
N LEU A 340 -7.63 18.81 10.19
CA LEU A 340 -7.82 17.37 9.96
C LEU A 340 -8.82 16.83 10.97
N LEU A 341 -9.79 16.06 10.49
CA LEU A 341 -10.77 15.35 11.31
C LEU A 341 -10.64 13.85 11.05
N THR A 342 -10.38 13.09 12.10
CA THR A 342 -10.22 11.63 12.03
C THR A 342 -10.76 10.95 13.29
N VAL A 343 -11.20 9.71 13.16
CA VAL A 343 -11.62 8.88 14.31
C VAL A 343 -10.47 8.08 14.92
N ASP A 344 -9.29 8.18 14.33
CA ASP A 344 -8.07 7.53 14.82
C ASP A 344 -7.29 8.39 15.81
N LYS A 345 -6.37 7.76 16.54
CA LYS A 345 -5.39 8.48 17.37
C LYS A 345 -4.34 9.15 16.45
N GLU A 346 -3.81 10.27 16.89
CA GLU A 346 -2.75 10.99 16.18
C GLU A 346 -1.47 10.16 15.96
N VAL A 347 -1.20 9.22 16.87
CA VAL A 347 -0.04 8.31 16.76
C VAL A 347 -0.25 7.23 15.70
N THR A 348 -1.49 6.95 15.28
CA THR A 348 -1.76 6.00 14.20
C THR A 348 -1.16 6.55 12.92
N TRP A 349 -0.25 5.80 12.29
CA TRP A 349 0.51 6.24 11.11
C TRP A 349 1.25 7.56 11.30
N ASN A 350 1.64 7.94 12.52
CA ASN A 350 2.22 9.26 12.81
C ASN A 350 1.39 10.43 12.26
N GLN A 351 0.08 10.27 12.21
CA GLN A 351 -0.86 11.22 11.60
C GLN A 351 -0.64 12.66 12.11
N GLY A 352 -0.35 12.82 13.40
CA GLY A 352 -0.09 14.14 14.00
C GLY A 352 1.16 14.80 13.43
N MET A 353 2.26 14.05 13.25
CA MET A 353 3.50 14.58 12.68
C MET A 353 3.34 14.90 11.19
N VAL A 354 2.70 14.00 10.44
CA VAL A 354 2.44 14.20 9.02
C VAL A 354 1.52 15.39 8.78
N ALA A 355 0.46 15.53 9.56
CA ALA A 355 -0.45 16.68 9.47
C ALA A 355 0.30 18.00 9.67
N LYS A 356 1.16 18.09 10.68
CA LYS A 356 2.02 19.25 10.90
C LYS A 356 2.95 19.52 9.73
N ALA A 357 3.61 18.48 9.20
CA ALA A 357 4.49 18.60 8.03
C ALA A 357 3.72 19.09 6.78
N PHE A 358 2.43 18.73 6.67
CA PHE A 358 1.56 19.18 5.59
C PHE A 358 1.02 20.61 5.80
N GLY A 359 1.25 21.24 6.95
CA GLY A 359 0.75 22.58 7.28
C GLY A 359 -0.67 22.56 7.82
N ILE A 360 -1.08 21.49 8.49
CA ILE A 360 -2.36 21.37 9.18
C ILE A 360 -2.14 21.70 10.65
N GLY A 361 -2.70 22.82 11.11
CA GLY A 361 -2.49 23.32 12.49
C GLY A 361 -3.47 22.76 13.52
N THR A 362 -4.60 22.20 13.08
CA THR A 362 -5.63 21.68 13.99
C THR A 362 -6.00 20.25 13.66
N ILE A 363 -6.04 19.37 14.66
CA ILE A 363 -6.43 17.97 14.50
C ILE A 363 -7.53 17.63 15.49
N PHE A 364 -8.65 17.11 14.99
CA PHE A 364 -9.68 16.46 15.79
C PHE A 364 -9.51 14.95 15.62
N SER A 365 -8.94 14.31 16.63
CA SER A 365 -8.63 12.89 16.65
C SER A 365 -9.60 12.12 17.56
N LYS A 366 -9.34 10.85 17.80
CA LYS A 366 -10.23 9.92 18.55
C LYS A 366 -10.89 10.53 19.78
N ASP A 367 -10.13 11.24 20.61
CA ASP A 367 -10.61 11.76 21.89
C ASP A 367 -11.48 13.03 21.75
N SER A 368 -11.60 13.54 20.53
CA SER A 368 -12.48 14.66 20.20
C SER A 368 -13.94 14.26 19.98
N TRP A 369 -14.25 12.96 19.98
CA TRP A 369 -15.54 12.42 19.57
C TRP A 369 -16.21 11.63 20.69
N VAL A 370 -17.53 11.67 20.72
CA VAL A 370 -18.35 10.77 21.55
C VAL A 370 -18.54 9.44 20.81
N LEU A 371 -18.15 8.33 21.43
CA LEU A 371 -18.27 6.99 20.85
C LEU A 371 -19.71 6.44 21.04
N ASP A 372 -20.69 7.03 20.38
CA ASP A 372 -22.11 6.69 20.44
C ASP A 372 -22.52 5.64 19.39
N GLU A 373 -21.74 5.48 18.32
CA GLU A 373 -21.95 4.51 17.27
C GLU A 373 -20.67 3.72 17.01
N LYS A 374 -20.69 2.41 17.20
CA LYS A 374 -19.49 1.55 17.10
C LYS A 374 -19.54 0.71 15.84
N VAL A 375 -18.53 0.87 14.97
CA VAL A 375 -18.44 0.17 13.68
C VAL A 375 -17.11 -0.55 13.53
N GLY A 376 -17.12 -1.61 12.73
CA GLY A 376 -15.93 -2.40 12.39
C GLY A 376 -15.45 -3.27 13.54
N SER A 377 -14.44 -4.08 13.23
CA SER A 377 -13.83 -5.02 14.18
C SER A 377 -13.17 -4.31 15.37
N ARG A 378 -12.68 -3.09 15.17
CA ARG A 378 -12.03 -2.27 16.22
C ARG A 378 -13.01 -1.43 17.03
N LYS A 379 -14.31 -1.52 16.76
CA LYS A 379 -15.36 -0.78 17.45
C LYS A 379 -15.07 0.73 17.57
N LYS A 380 -14.63 1.33 16.45
CA LYS A 380 -14.41 2.77 16.35
C LYS A 380 -15.72 3.50 16.06
N LEU A 381 -15.69 4.84 16.16
CA LEU A 381 -16.84 5.66 15.81
C LEU A 381 -17.22 5.46 14.34
N GLY A 382 -18.51 5.22 14.09
CA GLY A 382 -19.04 5.07 12.74
C GLY A 382 -19.09 6.38 11.99
N ASP A 383 -18.95 6.30 10.65
CA ASP A 383 -18.83 7.49 9.80
C ASP A 383 -20.10 8.36 9.84
N VAL A 384 -21.27 7.77 10.00
CA VAL A 384 -22.53 8.52 10.11
C VAL A 384 -22.55 9.39 11.36
N SER A 385 -22.17 8.84 12.51
CA SER A 385 -22.06 9.64 13.73
C SER A 385 -20.88 10.62 13.66
N PHE A 386 -19.75 10.22 13.10
CA PHE A 386 -18.60 11.09 12.88
C PHE A 386 -18.97 12.34 12.07
N MET A 387 -19.71 12.20 10.95
CA MET A 387 -20.14 13.35 10.15
C MET A 387 -21.19 14.20 10.86
N LYS A 388 -22.13 13.60 11.60
CA LYS A 388 -23.09 14.36 12.41
C LYS A 388 -22.39 15.20 13.48
N GLN A 389 -21.47 14.61 14.22
CA GLN A 389 -20.71 15.32 15.25
C GLN A 389 -19.80 16.40 14.65
N SER A 390 -19.25 16.15 13.47
CA SER A 390 -18.45 17.15 12.72
C SER A 390 -19.31 18.35 12.32
N VAL A 391 -20.50 18.14 11.78
CA VAL A 391 -21.47 19.19 11.45
C VAL A 391 -21.78 20.05 12.69
N GLU A 392 -22.05 19.42 13.82
CA GLU A 392 -22.35 20.14 15.06
C GLU A 392 -21.14 20.95 15.58
N LYS A 393 -19.93 20.42 15.42
CA LYS A 393 -18.70 21.16 15.78
C LYS A 393 -18.46 22.38 14.85
N ILE A 394 -18.78 22.25 13.55
CA ILE A 394 -18.68 23.37 12.61
C ILE A 394 -19.74 24.43 12.95
N LYS A 395 -20.99 24.03 13.18
CA LYS A 395 -22.08 24.95 13.60
C LYS A 395 -21.75 25.74 14.85
N LYS A 396 -21.10 25.09 15.83
CA LYS A 396 -20.66 25.70 17.09
C LYS A 396 -19.33 26.45 16.98
N ASN A 397 -18.77 26.57 15.78
CA ASN A 397 -17.47 27.17 15.52
C ASN A 397 -16.30 26.56 16.31
N VAL A 398 -16.43 25.30 16.73
CA VAL A 398 -15.35 24.51 17.35
C VAL A 398 -14.36 24.07 16.25
N VAL A 399 -14.90 23.58 15.11
CA VAL A 399 -14.17 23.46 13.87
C VAL A 399 -14.36 24.74 13.09
N ARG A 400 -13.27 25.49 12.95
CA ARG A 400 -13.32 26.79 12.26
C ARG A 400 -13.36 26.58 10.75
N MET A 401 -14.22 27.34 10.10
CA MET A 401 -14.23 27.54 8.65
C MET A 401 -14.35 29.04 8.40
N SER A 402 -13.23 29.70 8.09
CA SER A 402 -13.27 31.09 7.63
C SER A 402 -13.92 31.17 6.24
N PRO A 403 -14.36 32.35 5.80
CA PRO A 403 -14.98 32.49 4.48
C PRO A 403 -14.07 32.10 3.31
N ASN A 404 -12.76 32.24 3.49
CA ASN A 404 -11.77 32.01 2.44
C ASN A 404 -10.51 31.29 2.97
N ASN A 405 -9.81 30.63 2.07
CA ASN A 405 -8.50 30.02 2.29
C ASN A 405 -8.51 28.96 3.40
N ASN A 406 -9.55 28.11 3.43
CA ASN A 406 -9.64 27.01 4.37
C ASN A 406 -9.38 25.68 3.69
N TYR A 407 -8.76 24.82 4.47
CA TYR A 407 -8.58 23.42 4.13
C TYR A 407 -9.14 22.53 5.25
N LEU A 408 -10.15 21.73 4.93
CA LEU A 408 -10.66 20.71 5.83
C LEU A 408 -10.44 19.33 5.21
N GLN A 409 -9.94 18.39 6.00
CA GLN A 409 -9.79 17.01 5.56
C GLN A 409 -10.45 16.06 6.54
N PHE A 410 -11.43 15.30 6.04
CA PHE A 410 -12.07 14.20 6.76
C PHE A 410 -11.40 12.89 6.34
N VAL A 411 -11.02 12.06 7.32
CA VAL A 411 -10.53 10.71 7.09
C VAL A 411 -11.51 9.76 7.77
N THR A 412 -12.28 9.02 6.97
CA THR A 412 -13.29 8.09 7.46
C THR A 412 -12.67 6.75 7.86
N TYR A 413 -13.45 5.87 8.47
CA TYR A 413 -12.96 4.58 8.96
C TYR A 413 -13.88 3.41 8.63
N SER A 414 -15.19 3.62 8.54
CA SER A 414 -16.16 2.51 8.55
C SER A 414 -15.95 1.50 7.43
N GLY A 415 -15.46 1.96 6.27
CA GLY A 415 -15.08 1.12 5.14
C GLY A 415 -13.86 0.22 5.37
N HIS A 416 -13.29 0.19 6.59
CA HIS A 416 -12.14 -0.64 6.89
C HIS A 416 -12.50 -2.13 6.89
N ASN A 417 -11.64 -2.93 6.27
CA ASN A 417 -11.74 -4.39 6.26
C ASN A 417 -11.88 -4.94 7.72
N PRO A 418 -12.78 -5.88 8.01
CA PRO A 418 -13.58 -6.77 7.14
C PRO A 418 -14.98 -6.27 6.73
N PHE A 419 -15.25 -4.98 6.73
CA PHE A 419 -16.51 -4.34 6.30
C PHE A 419 -17.73 -4.69 7.17
N LYS A 420 -17.50 -5.04 8.43
CA LYS A 420 -18.58 -5.47 9.33
C LYS A 420 -19.32 -4.28 9.90
N LEU A 421 -20.59 -4.16 9.51
CA LEU A 421 -21.52 -3.17 10.02
C LEU A 421 -22.53 -3.86 10.96
N PRO A 422 -22.75 -3.35 12.19
CA PRO A 422 -23.79 -3.86 13.07
C PRO A 422 -25.16 -3.86 12.38
N GLU A 423 -25.96 -4.90 12.58
CA GLU A 423 -27.25 -5.07 11.92
C GLU A 423 -28.18 -3.87 12.11
N ALA A 424 -28.19 -3.29 13.30
CA ALA A 424 -29.00 -2.09 13.61
C ALA A 424 -28.64 -0.85 12.76
N LEU A 425 -27.45 -0.82 12.15
CA LEU A 425 -26.99 0.27 11.30
C LEU A 425 -27.16 -0.03 9.80
N GLN A 426 -27.46 -1.27 9.45
CA GLN A 426 -27.66 -1.69 8.06
C GLN A 426 -29.00 -1.18 7.54
N GLN A 427 -28.97 -0.41 6.47
CA GLN A 427 -30.17 0.13 5.82
C GLN A 427 -30.50 -0.55 4.48
N ILE A 428 -29.58 -1.40 4.01
CA ILE A 428 -29.74 -2.17 2.80
C ILE A 428 -29.45 -3.65 3.09
N HIS A 429 -30.31 -4.52 2.58
CA HIS A 429 -30.18 -5.97 2.74
C HIS A 429 -30.31 -6.63 1.37
N PHE A 430 -29.50 -7.64 1.09
CA PHE A 430 -29.49 -8.40 -0.16
C PHE A 430 -30.01 -9.82 0.09
N LYS A 431 -30.90 -10.29 -0.80
CA LYS A 431 -31.52 -11.62 -0.70
C LYS A 431 -30.78 -12.67 -1.54
N GLY A 432 -30.05 -12.24 -2.57
CA GLY A 432 -29.29 -13.12 -3.45
C GLY A 432 -28.12 -13.80 -2.75
N ASP A 433 -27.62 -14.86 -3.36
CA ASP A 433 -26.47 -15.62 -2.89
C ASP A 433 -25.17 -14.89 -3.31
N TYR A 434 -24.84 -13.85 -2.57
CA TYR A 434 -23.61 -13.10 -2.74
C TYR A 434 -22.52 -13.63 -1.79
N PRO A 435 -21.25 -13.72 -2.23
CA PRO A 435 -20.15 -13.96 -1.29
C PRO A 435 -20.22 -12.98 -0.12
N GLU A 436 -20.02 -13.47 1.09
CA GLU A 436 -20.13 -12.68 2.32
C GLU A 436 -19.35 -11.36 2.22
N ARG A 437 -18.11 -11.42 1.77
CA ARG A 437 -17.25 -10.26 1.59
C ARG A 437 -17.84 -9.21 0.66
N MET A 438 -18.44 -9.63 -0.46
CA MET A 438 -19.07 -8.72 -1.41
C MET A 438 -20.32 -8.06 -0.80
N ARG A 439 -21.15 -8.84 -0.11
CA ARG A 439 -22.36 -8.35 0.57
C ARG A 439 -22.00 -7.34 1.66
N ASP A 440 -21.04 -7.67 2.52
CA ASP A 440 -20.58 -6.78 3.59
C ASP A 440 -20.02 -5.47 3.02
N TYR A 441 -19.24 -5.56 1.94
CA TYR A 441 -18.68 -4.38 1.25
C TYR A 441 -19.80 -3.48 0.67
N MET A 442 -20.78 -4.05 -0.02
CA MET A 442 -21.91 -3.29 -0.57
C MET A 442 -22.74 -2.61 0.54
N THR A 443 -22.96 -3.31 1.65
CA THR A 443 -23.67 -2.78 2.82
C THR A 443 -22.90 -1.63 3.46
N MET A 444 -21.59 -1.77 3.58
CA MET A 444 -20.71 -0.73 4.12
C MET A 444 -20.62 0.49 3.19
N ALA A 445 -20.54 0.28 1.88
CA ALA A 445 -20.53 1.38 0.90
C ALA A 445 -21.82 2.22 0.99
N HIS A 446 -22.97 1.57 1.20
CA HIS A 446 -24.24 2.28 1.42
C HIS A 446 -24.25 3.12 2.71
N TYR A 447 -23.65 2.60 3.78
CA TYR A 447 -23.50 3.32 5.04
C TYR A 447 -22.56 4.53 4.91
N THR A 448 -21.42 4.37 4.22
CA THR A 448 -20.48 5.45 3.92
C THR A 448 -21.13 6.53 3.05
N ASP A 449 -21.90 6.14 2.03
CA ASP A 449 -22.67 7.05 1.18
C ASP A 449 -23.62 7.96 2.00
N LYS A 450 -24.30 7.41 2.98
CA LYS A 450 -25.14 8.18 3.90
C LYS A 450 -24.32 9.20 4.71
N ALA A 451 -23.17 8.81 5.18
CA ALA A 451 -22.28 9.70 5.92
C ALA A 451 -21.82 10.87 5.04
N ILE A 452 -21.46 10.60 3.78
CA ILE A 452 -21.12 11.62 2.78
C ILE A 452 -22.31 12.56 2.56
N GLY A 453 -23.52 12.03 2.40
CA GLY A 453 -24.73 12.85 2.26
C GLY A 453 -24.88 13.88 3.39
N ILE A 454 -24.71 13.47 4.65
CA ILE A 454 -24.87 14.33 5.83
C ILE A 454 -23.93 15.55 5.78
N ILE A 455 -22.65 15.33 5.52
CA ILE A 455 -21.69 16.43 5.50
C ILE A 455 -21.84 17.31 4.27
N VAL A 456 -22.09 16.72 3.09
CA VAL A 456 -22.26 17.47 1.84
C VAL A 456 -23.53 18.33 1.88
N ASP A 457 -24.65 17.83 2.37
CA ASP A 457 -25.90 18.60 2.50
C ASP A 457 -25.71 19.80 3.43
N TYR A 458 -24.97 19.59 4.53
CA TYR A 458 -24.62 20.69 5.42
C TYR A 458 -23.74 21.73 4.72
N LEU A 459 -22.67 21.29 4.02
CA LEU A 459 -21.78 22.21 3.30
C LEU A 459 -22.55 23.01 2.25
N LYS A 460 -23.47 22.38 1.51
CA LYS A 460 -24.34 23.06 0.52
C LYS A 460 -25.26 24.12 1.16
N SER A 461 -25.63 23.97 2.41
CA SER A 461 -26.45 24.94 3.13
C SER A 461 -25.68 26.16 3.64
N ARG A 462 -24.36 26.15 3.55
CA ARG A 462 -23.50 27.26 4.02
C ARG A 462 -23.41 28.38 3.00
N PRO A 463 -23.34 29.65 3.44
CA PRO A 463 -23.20 30.79 2.54
C PRO A 463 -21.88 30.85 1.78
N ASP A 464 -20.83 30.20 2.30
CA ASP A 464 -19.49 30.11 1.69
C ASP A 464 -19.32 28.87 0.77
N TYR A 465 -20.40 28.12 0.51
CA TYR A 465 -20.34 26.97 -0.38
C TYR A 465 -19.89 27.34 -1.81
N GLU A 466 -20.32 28.48 -2.32
CA GLU A 466 -19.92 28.93 -3.65
C GLU A 466 -18.40 29.08 -3.81
N ASN A 467 -17.69 29.33 -2.70
CA ASN A 467 -16.24 29.45 -2.66
C ASN A 467 -15.54 28.13 -2.33
N THR A 468 -16.28 27.02 -2.19
CA THR A 468 -15.77 25.77 -1.65
C THR A 468 -15.77 24.67 -2.70
N LEU A 469 -14.59 24.09 -3.00
CA LEU A 469 -14.50 22.80 -3.67
C LEU A 469 -14.66 21.67 -2.65
N VAL A 470 -15.53 20.70 -2.94
CA VAL A 470 -15.65 19.48 -2.11
C VAL A 470 -15.11 18.31 -2.90
N VAL A 471 -14.01 17.72 -2.43
CA VAL A 471 -13.34 16.58 -3.02
C VAL A 471 -13.74 15.33 -2.26
N ILE A 472 -14.27 14.32 -2.96
CA ILE A 472 -14.63 13.02 -2.41
C ILE A 472 -13.83 11.97 -3.18
N THR A 473 -13.06 11.15 -2.48
CA THR A 473 -12.29 10.07 -3.11
C THR A 473 -12.12 8.88 -2.16
N GLY A 474 -12.01 7.68 -2.72
CA GLY A 474 -11.55 6.54 -1.94
C GLY A 474 -10.04 6.63 -1.71
N ASP A 475 -9.60 6.28 -0.52
CA ASP A 475 -8.17 6.33 -0.20
C ASP A 475 -7.40 5.16 -0.84
N HIS A 476 -7.98 3.97 -0.91
CA HIS A 476 -7.43 2.80 -1.58
C HIS A 476 -8.51 1.75 -1.88
N GLU A 477 -8.09 0.63 -2.48
CA GLU A 477 -8.95 -0.50 -2.73
C GLU A 477 -9.38 -1.21 -1.44
N GLY A 478 -10.64 -1.72 -1.42
CA GLY A 478 -11.19 -2.44 -0.27
C GLY A 478 -11.09 -3.96 -0.40
N LEU A 479 -11.23 -4.48 -1.61
CA LEU A 479 -11.35 -5.93 -1.83
C LEU A 479 -10.02 -6.68 -1.85
N ALA A 480 -8.89 -5.99 -1.97
CA ALA A 480 -7.52 -6.49 -1.86
C ALA A 480 -7.32 -7.96 -2.33
N ALA A 481 -6.99 -8.87 -1.42
CA ALA A 481 -6.72 -10.28 -1.72
C ALA A 481 -7.95 -11.07 -2.24
N ASP A 482 -9.16 -10.59 -1.97
CA ASP A 482 -10.39 -11.28 -2.40
C ASP A 482 -10.83 -10.86 -3.81
N ARG A 483 -10.26 -9.79 -4.36
CA ARG A 483 -10.63 -9.22 -5.67
C ARG A 483 -10.64 -10.26 -6.79
N ALA A 484 -9.57 -11.02 -6.94
CA ALA A 484 -9.43 -11.99 -8.02
C ALA A 484 -10.55 -13.05 -7.99
N SER A 485 -10.86 -13.59 -6.83
CA SER A 485 -11.92 -14.59 -6.64
C SER A 485 -13.31 -13.98 -6.84
N LEU A 486 -13.53 -12.77 -6.33
CA LEU A 486 -14.80 -12.07 -6.45
C LEU A 486 -15.09 -11.67 -7.90
N CYS A 487 -14.10 -11.18 -8.65
CA CYS A 487 -14.23 -10.88 -10.08
C CYS A 487 -14.62 -12.11 -10.92
N GLN A 488 -14.21 -13.31 -10.50
CA GLN A 488 -14.53 -14.57 -11.19
C GLN A 488 -15.86 -15.18 -10.71
N SER A 489 -16.41 -14.74 -9.60
CA SER A 489 -17.69 -15.24 -9.10
C SER A 489 -18.85 -14.90 -10.04
N VAL A 490 -19.91 -15.69 -10.02
CA VAL A 490 -21.09 -15.50 -10.89
C VAL A 490 -21.69 -14.09 -10.71
N VAL A 491 -21.71 -13.58 -9.48
CA VAL A 491 -22.31 -12.28 -9.15
C VAL A 491 -21.33 -11.11 -9.27
N GLY A 492 -20.03 -11.36 -9.21
CA GLY A 492 -18.99 -10.32 -9.33
C GLY A 492 -18.51 -10.09 -10.76
N LYS A 493 -18.68 -11.09 -11.64
CA LYS A 493 -18.22 -11.01 -13.03
C LYS A 493 -18.92 -9.85 -13.77
N GLY A 494 -18.11 -8.94 -14.33
CA GLY A 494 -18.62 -7.73 -15.00
C GLY A 494 -19.19 -6.66 -14.05
N VAL A 495 -19.15 -6.89 -12.75
CA VAL A 495 -19.59 -5.93 -11.70
C VAL A 495 -18.37 -5.32 -11.02
N ILE A 496 -17.48 -6.17 -10.51
CA ILE A 496 -16.26 -5.76 -9.85
C ILE A 496 -15.17 -5.57 -10.91
N SER A 497 -14.52 -4.42 -10.92
CA SER A 497 -13.37 -4.18 -11.81
C SER A 497 -12.18 -5.07 -11.40
N PRO A 498 -11.49 -5.72 -12.36
CA PRO A 498 -10.23 -6.39 -12.06
C PRO A 498 -9.14 -5.39 -11.64
N GLN A 499 -9.26 -4.13 -12.05
CA GLN A 499 -8.38 -3.05 -11.64
C GLN A 499 -8.88 -2.38 -10.35
N GLN A 500 -7.95 -1.89 -9.56
CA GLN A 500 -8.19 -1.25 -8.26
C GLN A 500 -8.50 0.24 -8.46
N PHE A 501 -9.74 0.54 -8.86
CA PHE A 501 -10.17 1.91 -9.10
C PHE A 501 -10.95 2.50 -7.93
N THR A 502 -10.54 3.70 -7.51
CA THR A 502 -11.29 4.57 -6.59
C THR A 502 -11.93 5.72 -7.38
N PRO A 503 -13.03 6.32 -6.87
CA PRO A 503 -13.61 7.51 -7.50
C PRO A 503 -12.80 8.76 -7.15
N PHE A 504 -12.77 9.74 -8.06
CA PHE A 504 -12.39 11.11 -7.77
C PHE A 504 -13.54 12.01 -8.19
N ILE A 505 -14.19 12.65 -7.22
CA ILE A 505 -15.36 13.48 -7.40
C ILE A 505 -15.03 14.86 -6.84
N VAL A 506 -15.28 15.91 -7.64
CA VAL A 506 -15.14 17.29 -7.17
C VAL A 506 -16.47 17.99 -7.38
N LEU A 507 -17.15 18.32 -6.28
CA LEU A 507 -18.39 19.09 -6.30
C LEU A 507 -18.11 20.59 -6.37
N ASN A 508 -19.06 21.32 -6.91
CA ASN A 508 -18.94 22.77 -7.13
C ASN A 508 -17.68 23.12 -7.93
N SER A 509 -17.31 22.25 -8.86
CA SER A 509 -16.17 22.45 -9.75
C SER A 509 -16.45 23.58 -10.74
N PRO A 510 -15.49 24.50 -10.99
CA PRO A 510 -15.63 25.50 -12.03
C PRO A 510 -15.74 24.88 -13.44
N LYS A 511 -15.37 23.60 -13.57
CA LYS A 511 -15.54 22.81 -14.78
C LYS A 511 -16.10 21.43 -14.45
N GLY A 512 -17.41 21.29 -14.53
CA GLY A 512 -18.07 19.99 -14.41
C GLY A 512 -17.80 19.14 -15.65
N MET A 513 -17.43 17.88 -15.44
CA MET A 513 -17.20 16.91 -16.50
C MET A 513 -17.10 15.49 -15.98
N ARG A 514 -17.31 14.53 -16.85
CA ARG A 514 -16.96 13.14 -16.59
C ARG A 514 -15.66 12.80 -17.35
N TYR A 515 -14.64 12.39 -16.62
CA TYR A 515 -13.35 11.96 -17.17
C TYR A 515 -13.25 10.44 -17.13
N ASN A 516 -13.47 9.78 -18.27
CA ASN A 516 -13.56 8.31 -18.34
C ASN A 516 -12.21 7.61 -18.58
N GLU A 517 -11.17 8.36 -18.88
CA GLU A 517 -9.83 7.78 -19.04
C GLU A 517 -9.21 7.38 -17.71
N VAL A 518 -8.22 6.50 -17.75
CA VAL A 518 -7.48 6.13 -16.54
C VAL A 518 -6.56 7.27 -16.10
N MET A 519 -6.58 7.55 -14.80
CA MET A 519 -5.63 8.43 -14.12
C MET A 519 -5.10 7.74 -12.85
N GLY A 520 -3.96 8.18 -12.35
CA GLY A 520 -3.45 7.75 -11.06
C GLY A 520 -3.93 8.66 -9.92
N GLN A 521 -3.85 8.20 -8.68
CA GLN A 521 -4.12 9.05 -7.51
C GLN A 521 -3.18 10.27 -7.47
N ILE A 522 -1.95 10.13 -7.97
CA ILE A 522 -0.97 11.22 -8.10
C ILE A 522 -1.47 12.40 -8.94
N ASP A 523 -2.42 12.16 -9.85
CA ASP A 523 -2.97 13.17 -10.76
C ASP A 523 -4.06 14.04 -10.10
N MET A 524 -4.57 13.64 -8.93
CA MET A 524 -5.58 14.41 -8.18
C MET A 524 -5.02 15.77 -7.74
N TYR A 525 -3.80 15.78 -7.20
CA TYR A 525 -3.16 17.00 -6.71
C TYR A 525 -3.07 18.11 -7.77
N PRO A 526 -2.42 17.90 -8.93
CA PRO A 526 -2.34 18.94 -9.95
C PRO A 526 -3.71 19.27 -10.58
N THR A 527 -4.65 18.34 -10.57
CA THR A 527 -6.02 18.59 -11.05
C THR A 527 -6.76 19.58 -10.14
N ILE A 528 -6.66 19.39 -8.82
CA ILE A 528 -7.25 20.33 -7.84
C ILE A 528 -6.59 21.70 -7.94
N LEU A 529 -5.25 21.77 -8.05
CA LEU A 529 -4.55 23.03 -8.25
C LEU A 529 -5.01 23.75 -9.52
N SER A 530 -5.27 23.02 -10.61
CA SER A 530 -5.81 23.59 -11.86
C SER A 530 -7.21 24.18 -11.67
N LEU A 531 -8.08 23.51 -10.91
CA LEU A 531 -9.43 23.99 -10.62
C LEU A 531 -9.41 25.26 -9.74
N LEU A 532 -8.47 25.35 -8.81
CA LEU A 532 -8.25 26.51 -7.96
C LEU A 532 -7.49 27.62 -8.67
N GLN A 533 -6.96 27.36 -9.87
CA GLN A 533 -6.09 28.27 -10.65
C GLN A 533 -4.84 28.76 -9.87
N VAL A 534 -4.27 27.87 -9.04
CA VAL A 534 -3.04 28.16 -8.29
C VAL A 534 -1.83 28.09 -9.22
N ASN A 535 -1.54 29.19 -9.91
CA ASN A 535 -0.45 29.24 -10.90
C ASN A 535 0.89 29.68 -10.30
N ASN A 536 0.86 30.44 -9.22
CA ASN A 536 2.04 30.99 -8.54
C ASN A 536 2.65 30.06 -7.49
N TYR A 537 2.10 28.86 -7.28
CA TYR A 537 2.65 27.87 -6.37
C TYR A 537 3.81 27.12 -7.02
N ALA A 538 4.95 27.07 -6.35
CA ALA A 538 6.19 26.54 -6.94
C ALA A 538 6.13 25.02 -7.25
N TRP A 539 5.40 24.25 -6.43
CA TRP A 539 5.28 22.82 -6.59
C TRP A 539 3.97 22.42 -7.26
N LYS A 540 4.05 21.68 -8.35
CA LYS A 540 2.89 21.21 -9.12
C LYS A 540 2.64 19.69 -8.97
N GLY A 541 3.44 19.00 -8.16
CA GLY A 541 3.41 17.55 -8.01
C GLY A 541 4.09 16.79 -9.13
N MET A 542 4.13 15.48 -8.99
CA MET A 542 4.68 14.55 -9.98
C MET A 542 3.63 14.04 -10.96
N GLY A 543 2.34 14.19 -10.65
CA GLY A 543 1.22 13.83 -11.52
C GLY A 543 0.97 14.85 -12.62
N GLN A 544 -0.03 14.57 -13.43
CA GLN A 544 -0.49 15.45 -14.52
C GLN A 544 -1.97 15.79 -14.32
N THR A 545 -2.33 17.04 -14.48
CA THR A 545 -3.74 17.44 -14.45
C THR A 545 -4.51 16.83 -15.63
N ILE A 546 -5.75 16.40 -15.38
CA ILE A 546 -6.63 15.87 -16.44
C ILE A 546 -7.02 16.93 -17.49
N PHE A 547 -6.72 18.18 -17.24
CA PHE A 547 -6.97 19.28 -18.17
C PHE A 547 -5.80 19.51 -19.14
N ASP A 548 -4.67 18.83 -18.96
CA ASP A 548 -3.55 18.87 -19.91
C ASP A 548 -3.81 17.85 -21.05
N SER A 549 -3.89 18.34 -22.27
CA SER A 549 -4.11 17.49 -23.46
C SER A 549 -2.98 16.49 -23.72
N ARG A 550 -1.82 16.69 -23.11
CA ARG A 550 -0.66 15.79 -23.20
C ARG A 550 -0.70 14.65 -22.17
N LYS A 551 -1.65 14.71 -21.21
CA LYS A 551 -1.77 13.67 -20.20
C LYS A 551 -2.02 12.32 -20.86
N ALA A 552 -1.16 11.35 -20.55
CA ALA A 552 -1.37 9.98 -20.99
C ALA A 552 -2.61 9.38 -20.29
N PRO A 553 -3.53 8.73 -21.04
CA PRO A 553 -4.76 8.13 -20.48
C PRO A 553 -4.46 6.79 -19.79
N LEU A 554 -3.46 6.78 -18.94
CA LEU A 554 -2.99 5.60 -18.21
C LEU A 554 -2.35 6.01 -16.88
N ALA A 555 -2.14 5.03 -16.01
CA ALA A 555 -1.38 5.16 -14.77
C ALA A 555 -0.48 3.93 -14.56
N ILE A 556 0.54 4.10 -13.73
CA ILE A 556 1.44 3.01 -13.33
C ILE A 556 1.05 2.53 -11.93
N SER A 557 0.76 1.24 -11.82
CA SER A 557 0.43 0.60 -10.54
C SER A 557 1.63 0.56 -9.60
N PRO A 558 1.42 0.31 -8.30
CA PRO A 558 2.51 0.09 -7.34
C PRO A 558 3.48 -1.03 -7.74
N ASN A 559 3.03 -1.97 -8.57
CA ASN A 559 3.81 -3.10 -9.08
C ASN A 559 4.47 -2.83 -10.44
N GLY A 560 4.41 -1.58 -10.94
CA GLY A 560 5.03 -1.20 -12.23
C GLY A 560 4.21 -1.57 -13.46
N GLU A 561 2.97 -2.08 -13.30
CA GLU A 561 2.07 -2.41 -14.40
C GLU A 561 1.46 -1.14 -15.00
N VAL A 562 1.29 -1.15 -16.32
CA VAL A 562 0.62 -0.08 -17.05
C VAL A 562 -0.87 -0.38 -17.10
N VAL A 563 -1.69 0.50 -16.54
CA VAL A 563 -3.16 0.38 -16.53
C VAL A 563 -3.76 1.55 -17.31
N GLY A 564 -4.59 1.27 -18.30
CA GLY A 564 -5.22 2.26 -19.15
C GLY A 564 -4.92 2.10 -20.63
N ASN A 565 -5.18 3.14 -21.40
CA ASN A 565 -5.01 3.11 -22.86
C ASN A 565 -3.59 3.56 -23.24
N THR A 566 -2.82 2.65 -23.82
CA THR A 566 -1.45 2.93 -24.30
C THR A 566 -1.37 3.40 -25.75
N LYS A 567 -2.50 3.42 -26.46
CA LYS A 567 -2.53 3.82 -27.88
C LYS A 567 -2.14 5.27 -28.03
N GLY A 568 -1.11 5.53 -28.82
CA GLY A 568 -0.58 6.89 -29.05
C GLY A 568 0.35 7.41 -27.95
N VAL A 569 0.59 6.64 -26.89
CA VAL A 569 1.54 7.00 -25.84
C VAL A 569 2.92 6.46 -26.20
N SER A 570 3.94 7.32 -26.19
CA SER A 570 5.29 6.91 -26.51
C SER A 570 5.90 5.99 -25.44
N ALA A 571 6.80 5.08 -25.84
CA ALA A 571 7.55 4.25 -24.90
C ALA A 571 8.40 5.10 -23.92
N GLN A 572 8.87 6.27 -24.37
CA GLN A 572 9.60 7.22 -23.53
C GLN A 572 8.70 7.75 -22.39
N GLU A 573 7.45 8.13 -22.70
CA GLU A 573 6.51 8.60 -21.69
C GLU A 573 6.13 7.50 -20.69
N ILE A 574 5.86 6.29 -21.16
CA ILE A 574 5.61 5.13 -20.27
C ILE A 574 6.80 4.90 -19.33
N ASN A 575 8.04 4.95 -19.85
CA ASN A 575 9.23 4.80 -19.03
C ASN A 575 9.41 5.96 -18.04
N ARG A 576 9.10 7.20 -18.44
CA ARG A 576 9.11 8.36 -17.56
C ARG A 576 8.14 8.16 -16.39
N LEU A 577 6.91 7.74 -16.66
CA LEU A 577 5.88 7.49 -15.63
C LEU A 577 6.28 6.33 -14.70
N LYS A 578 6.92 5.27 -15.21
CA LYS A 578 7.48 4.20 -14.37
C LYS A 578 8.61 4.69 -13.47
N ARG A 579 9.50 5.54 -14.00
CA ARG A 579 10.61 6.12 -13.23
C ARG A 579 10.13 7.06 -12.13
N ALA A 580 8.93 7.62 -12.22
CA ALA A 580 8.36 8.50 -11.20
C ALA A 580 8.38 7.85 -9.80
N TRP A 581 8.17 6.54 -9.70
CA TRP A 581 8.24 5.80 -8.44
C TRP A 581 9.62 5.87 -7.80
N HIS A 582 10.67 5.65 -8.59
CA HIS A 582 12.05 5.75 -8.12
C HIS A 582 12.43 7.19 -7.74
N ILE A 583 12.05 8.16 -8.57
CA ILE A 583 12.33 9.58 -8.29
C ILE A 583 11.64 10.04 -7.01
N SER A 584 10.38 9.67 -6.81
CA SER A 584 9.66 9.98 -5.57
C SER A 584 10.32 9.33 -4.34
N ASP A 585 10.76 8.08 -4.46
CA ASP A 585 11.48 7.38 -3.40
C ASP A 585 12.76 8.12 -2.99
N LEU A 586 13.58 8.54 -3.96
CA LEU A 586 14.77 9.36 -3.71
C LEU A 586 14.41 10.68 -3.01
N MET A 587 13.38 11.37 -3.51
CA MET A 587 12.94 12.64 -2.92
C MET A 587 12.50 12.50 -1.47
N LEU A 588 11.72 11.45 -1.16
CA LEU A 588 11.21 11.19 0.19
C LEU A 588 12.32 10.74 1.14
N ARG A 589 13.16 9.80 0.71
CA ARG A 589 14.23 9.25 1.56
C ARG A 589 15.27 10.30 1.96
N PHE A 590 15.58 11.22 1.09
CA PHE A 590 16.61 12.23 1.30
C PHE A 590 16.08 13.65 1.56
N ASN A 591 14.75 13.80 1.64
CA ASN A 591 14.10 15.11 1.80
C ASN A 591 14.59 16.13 0.75
N LYS A 592 14.62 15.72 -0.51
CA LYS A 592 15.11 16.53 -1.64
C LYS A 592 14.00 16.88 -2.60
N MET A 593 14.11 18.06 -3.17
CA MET A 593 13.21 18.56 -4.20
C MET A 593 14.01 18.84 -5.48
N PRO A 594 13.36 18.92 -6.65
CA PRO A 594 14.03 19.35 -7.86
C PRO A 594 14.65 20.73 -7.66
N SER A 595 15.83 20.93 -8.25
CA SER A 595 16.51 22.22 -8.23
C SER A 595 15.62 23.27 -8.89
N GLN A 596 15.46 24.44 -8.27
CA GLN A 596 14.75 25.54 -8.91
C GLN A 596 15.48 25.95 -10.18
N LYS A 597 14.82 26.00 -11.31
CA LYS A 597 15.37 26.63 -12.51
C LYS A 597 15.66 28.10 -12.13
N LYS A 598 16.94 28.47 -12.16
CA LYS A 598 17.39 29.86 -11.99
C LYS A 598 16.87 30.74 -13.12
#